data_a2215769f0032efb23a88de41be5b713
#
_entry.id   a2215769f0032efb23a88de41be5b713
#
_cell.length_a   1.000
_cell.length_b   1.000
_cell.length_c   1.000
_cell.angle_alpha   90.00
_cell.angle_beta   90.00
_cell.angle_gamma   90.00
#
_symmetry.space_group_name_H-M   'P 1'
#
loop_
_entity.id
_entity.type
_entity.pdbx_description
1 polymer ?
#
loop_
_entity_poly.entity_id
_entity_poly.type
_entity_poly.pdbx_seq_one_letter_code
_entity_poly.pdbx_strand_id
1 'polypeptide(L)'
;MSRAFVKEDAGGWGDPGRRYSLPARDDPGFDEAAAEALLEGARAGDTGSAESATGYYWGEKKLRPFVERIRARAERDQDERLTQLADRFLT
;
A
#
# COMPACT_ATOMS: atom_id res chain seq x y z
N MET A 1 -22.00 24.89 -1.54
CA MET A 1 -21.58 24.63 -1.24
C MET A 1 -20.76 24.21 -1.30
N SER A 2 -20.48 23.76 -1.49
CA SER A 2 -19.82 23.15 -1.42
C SER A 2 -19.00 23.09 -0.73
N ARG A 3 -18.93 23.19 -0.24
CA ARG A 3 -18.27 23.15 0.57
C ARG A 3 -17.76 22.11 1.10
N ALA A 4 -18.17 21.38 1.16
CA ALA A 4 -17.80 20.21 1.90
C ALA A 4 -16.79 19.37 1.19
N PHE A 5 -16.99 19.15 -0.05
CA PHE A 5 -16.06 18.26 -0.73
C PHE A 5 -14.69 18.88 -0.86
N VAL A 6 -14.63 20.16 -0.87
CA VAL A 6 -13.33 20.83 -0.92
C VAL A 6 -12.52 20.50 0.30
N LYS A 7 -13.16 20.49 1.45
CA LYS A 7 -12.46 20.18 2.68
C LYS A 7 -11.98 18.77 2.69
N GLU A 8 -12.78 17.89 2.15
CA GLU A 8 -12.38 16.49 2.11
C GLU A 8 -11.15 16.30 1.26
N ASP A 9 -11.11 16.97 0.14
CA ASP A 9 -9.95 16.86 -0.71
C ASP A 9 -8.71 17.34 -0.01
N ALA A 10 -8.82 18.46 0.66
CA ALA A 10 -7.68 19.01 1.37
C ALA A 10 -7.22 18.05 2.45
N GLY A 11 -8.17 17.45 3.16
CA GLY A 11 -7.80 16.49 4.19
C GLY A 11 -7.08 15.29 3.63
N GLY A 12 -7.51 14.84 2.47
CA GLY A 12 -6.86 13.68 1.85
C GLY A 12 -5.44 13.94 1.47
N TRP A 13 -5.11 15.16 1.15
CA TRP A 13 -3.75 15.48 0.75
C TRP A 13 -2.77 15.31 1.88
N GLY A 14 -3.15 15.70 3.07
CA GLY A 14 -2.22 15.73 4.15
C GLY A 14 -2.20 14.46 4.99
N ASP A 15 -2.93 13.44 4.58
CA ASP A 15 -3.07 12.26 5.41
C ASP A 15 -2.95 10.99 4.56
N PRO A 16 -1.72 10.52 4.35
CA PRO A 16 -1.52 9.30 3.54
C PRO A 16 -2.29 8.09 4.05
N GLY A 17 -2.49 7.99 5.36
CA GLY A 17 -3.22 6.86 5.92
C GLY A 17 -4.64 6.77 5.42
N ARG A 18 -5.26 7.89 5.10
CA ARG A 18 -6.62 7.88 4.58
C ARG A 18 -6.69 7.33 3.16
N ARG A 19 -5.62 7.54 2.40
CA ARG A 19 -5.56 7.02 1.03
C ARG A 19 -5.55 5.50 0.99
N TYR A 20 -4.91 4.90 1.98
CA TYR A 20 -4.65 3.48 1.93
C TYR A 20 -5.54 2.66 2.85
N SER A 21 -6.46 3.31 3.55
CA SER A 21 -7.46 2.60 4.36
C SER A 21 -6.85 1.52 5.24
N LEU A 22 -5.82 1.89 5.97
CA LEU A 22 -5.11 0.94 6.81
C LEU A 22 -5.86 0.71 8.12
N PRO A 23 -5.83 -0.53 8.64
CA PRO A 23 -6.39 -0.79 9.97
C PRO A 23 -5.50 -0.21 11.06
N ALA A 24 -5.90 -0.37 12.31
CA ALA A 24 -5.08 0.10 13.42
C ALA A 24 -3.76 -0.67 13.45
N ARG A 25 -2.73 -0.02 13.97
CA ARG A 25 -1.39 -0.61 13.96
C ARG A 25 -1.31 -1.93 14.71
N ASP A 26 -2.10 -2.10 15.73
CA ASP A 26 -2.08 -3.33 16.51
C ASP A 26 -3.05 -4.38 15.97
N ASP A 27 -3.71 -4.10 14.87
CA ASP A 27 -4.60 -5.06 14.22
C ASP A 27 -3.78 -6.17 13.58
N PRO A 28 -4.17 -7.44 13.77
CA PRO A 28 -3.41 -8.53 13.14
C PRO A 28 -3.32 -8.44 11.64
N GLY A 29 -4.26 -7.76 11.00
CA GLY A 29 -4.23 -7.59 9.54
C GLY A 29 -3.45 -6.39 9.07
N PHE A 30 -2.80 -5.65 9.98
CA PHE A 30 -2.11 -4.43 9.57
C PHE A 30 -0.98 -4.72 8.59
N ASP A 31 -0.16 -5.72 8.86
CA ASP A 31 1.00 -5.99 8.02
C ASP A 31 0.59 -6.40 6.61
N GLU A 32 -0.46 -7.19 6.50
CA GLU A 32 -0.96 -7.55 5.17
C GLU A 32 -1.46 -6.32 4.43
N ALA A 33 -2.21 -5.48 5.10
CA ALA A 33 -2.69 -4.24 4.49
C ALA A 33 -1.53 -3.31 4.14
N ALA A 34 -0.50 -3.28 4.96
CA ALA A 34 0.67 -2.47 4.68
C ALA A 34 1.40 -2.95 3.44
N ALA A 35 1.53 -4.27 3.27
CA ALA A 35 2.16 -4.82 2.08
C ALA A 35 1.38 -4.41 0.83
N GLU A 36 0.07 -4.50 0.89
CA GLU A 36 -0.76 -4.08 -0.23
C GLU A 36 -0.61 -2.59 -0.52
N ALA A 37 -0.56 -1.79 0.53
CA ALA A 37 -0.42 -0.35 0.36
C ALA A 37 0.90 0.02 -0.29
N LEU A 38 1.99 -0.64 0.11
CA LEU A 38 3.29 -0.36 -0.50
C LEU A 38 3.31 -0.72 -1.98
N LEU A 39 2.74 -1.87 -2.33
CA LEU A 39 2.67 -2.25 -3.73
C LEU A 39 1.78 -1.30 -4.52
N GLU A 40 0.67 -0.89 -3.93
CA GLU A 40 -0.22 0.05 -4.58
C GLU A 40 0.45 1.41 -4.77
N GLY A 41 1.20 1.85 -3.76
CA GLY A 41 1.95 3.09 -3.88
C GLY A 41 2.96 3.03 -5.01
N ALA A 42 3.67 1.91 -5.13
CA ALA A 42 4.62 1.76 -6.22
C ALA A 42 3.93 1.76 -7.57
N ARG A 43 2.76 1.14 -7.64
CA ARG A 43 1.99 1.11 -8.87
C ARG A 43 1.59 2.51 -9.30
N ALA A 44 1.27 3.35 -8.33
CA ALA A 44 0.88 4.74 -8.61
C ALA A 44 2.07 5.67 -8.76
N GLY A 45 3.29 5.17 -8.56
CA GLY A 45 4.46 6.02 -8.66
C GLY A 45 4.68 6.87 -7.42
N ASP A 46 4.15 6.45 -6.27
CA ASP A 46 4.20 7.25 -5.05
C ASP A 46 4.46 6.35 -3.85
N THR A 47 5.59 5.64 -3.89
CA THR A 47 5.97 4.75 -2.82
C THR A 47 6.16 5.52 -1.51
N GLY A 48 6.64 6.75 -1.59
CA GLY A 48 6.90 7.54 -0.39
C GLY A 48 5.66 7.77 0.45
N SER A 49 4.52 8.03 -0.18
CA SER A 49 3.27 8.19 0.57
C SER A 49 2.88 6.91 1.28
N ALA A 50 3.05 5.77 0.60
CA ALA A 50 2.74 4.49 1.22
C ALA A 50 3.69 4.20 2.37
N GLU A 51 4.97 4.54 2.24
CA GLU A 51 5.91 4.37 3.33
C GLU A 51 5.52 5.21 4.53
N SER A 52 5.12 6.45 4.27
CA SER A 52 4.67 7.32 5.36
C SER A 52 3.43 6.77 6.04
N ALA A 53 2.49 6.25 5.25
CA ALA A 53 1.23 5.75 5.80
C ALA A 53 1.45 4.48 6.61
N THR A 54 2.29 3.59 6.15
CA THR A 54 2.46 2.28 6.79
C THR A 54 3.52 2.30 7.88
N GLY A 55 4.48 3.22 7.78
CA GLY A 55 5.62 3.20 8.68
C GLY A 55 6.68 2.17 8.30
N TYR A 56 6.51 1.50 7.19
CA TYR A 56 7.48 0.53 6.67
C TYR A 56 8.10 1.07 5.40
N TYR A 57 9.36 0.71 5.17
CA TYR A 57 10.02 1.05 3.93
C TYR A 57 9.87 -0.07 2.91
N TRP A 58 10.01 0.30 1.66
CA TRP A 58 10.00 -0.67 0.57
C TRP A 58 11.02 -1.78 0.85
N GLY A 59 10.58 -3.01 0.73
CA GLY A 59 11.47 -4.15 0.95
C GLY A 59 11.50 -4.65 2.38
N GLU A 60 10.61 -4.15 3.23
CA GLU A 60 10.57 -4.54 4.64
C GLU A 60 10.45 -6.06 4.79
N LYS A 61 11.36 -6.65 5.56
CA LYS A 61 11.42 -8.11 5.69
C LYS A 61 10.17 -8.70 6.34
N LYS A 62 9.58 -7.98 7.27
CA LYS A 62 8.38 -8.46 7.94
C LYS A 62 7.23 -8.68 6.97
N LEU A 63 7.24 -7.97 5.87
CA LEU A 63 6.15 -8.03 4.91
C LEU A 63 6.36 -9.05 3.82
N ARG A 64 7.54 -9.68 3.76
CA ARG A 64 7.85 -10.61 2.67
C ARG A 64 6.81 -11.73 2.53
N PRO A 65 6.38 -12.40 3.60
CA PRO A 65 5.38 -13.46 3.42
C PRO A 65 4.09 -12.96 2.78
N PHE A 66 3.69 -11.75 3.15
CA PHE A 66 2.47 -11.18 2.58
C PHE A 66 2.66 -10.81 1.12
N VAL A 67 3.82 -10.24 0.80
CA VAL A 67 4.11 -9.88 -0.59
C VAL A 67 4.21 -11.12 -1.46
N GLU A 68 4.75 -12.21 -0.92
CA GLU A 68 4.81 -13.47 -1.67
C GLU A 68 3.41 -13.98 -2.01
N ARG A 69 2.48 -13.86 -1.08
CA ARG A 69 1.11 -14.27 -1.33
C ARG A 69 0.44 -13.37 -2.36
N ILE A 70 0.71 -12.07 -2.27
CA ILE A 70 0.18 -11.13 -3.24
C ILE A 70 0.73 -11.46 -4.64
N ARG A 71 2.01 -11.78 -4.71
CA ARG A 71 2.63 -12.13 -5.97
C ARG A 71 1.98 -13.37 -6.59
N ALA A 72 1.76 -14.39 -5.78
CA ALA A 72 1.14 -15.61 -6.27
C ALA A 72 -0.28 -15.33 -6.79
N ARG A 73 -1.03 -14.50 -6.07
CA ARG A 73 -2.36 -14.13 -6.52
C ARG A 73 -2.31 -13.33 -7.81
N ALA A 74 -1.34 -12.42 -7.91
CA ALA A 74 -1.20 -11.61 -9.11
C ALA A 74 -0.88 -12.49 -10.33
N GLU A 75 -0.06 -13.51 -10.15
CA GLU A 75 0.23 -14.43 -11.23
C GLU A 75 -1.02 -15.17 -11.68
N ARG A 76 -1.83 -15.63 -10.72
CA ARG A 76 -3.07 -16.32 -11.08
C ARG A 76 -4.02 -15.42 -11.82
N ASP A 77 -4.03 -14.13 -11.46
CA ASP A 77 -4.92 -13.15 -12.07
C ASP A 77 -4.33 -12.56 -13.35
N GLN A 78 -3.12 -12.96 -13.69
CA GLN A 78 -2.40 -12.45 -14.86
C GLN A 78 -2.17 -10.94 -14.77
N ASP A 79 -1.97 -10.44 -13.56
CA ASP A 79 -1.65 -9.05 -13.32
C ASP A 79 -0.12 -8.90 -13.34
N GLU A 80 0.43 -8.72 -14.53
CA GLU A 80 1.87 -8.70 -14.70
C GLU A 80 2.53 -7.54 -13.98
N ARG A 81 1.87 -6.39 -13.98
CA ARG A 81 2.46 -5.22 -13.31
C ARG A 81 2.62 -5.47 -11.82
N LEU A 82 1.59 -6.01 -11.19
CA LEU A 82 1.65 -6.30 -9.77
C LEU A 82 2.68 -7.39 -9.48
N THR A 83 2.76 -8.40 -10.34
CA THR A 83 3.77 -9.45 -10.18
C THR A 83 5.17 -8.85 -10.23
N GLN A 84 5.42 -7.95 -11.16
CA GLN A 84 6.73 -7.32 -11.28
C GLN A 84 7.06 -6.49 -10.05
N LEU A 85 6.08 -5.74 -9.55
CA LEU A 85 6.31 -4.92 -8.38
C LEU A 85 6.60 -5.78 -7.15
N ALA A 86 5.87 -6.88 -7.00
CA ALA A 86 6.12 -7.80 -5.89
C ALA A 86 7.52 -8.40 -6.00
N ASP A 87 7.95 -8.76 -7.22
CA ASP A 87 9.30 -9.27 -7.41
C ASP A 87 10.35 -8.26 -6.97
N ARG A 88 10.15 -6.99 -7.31
CA ARG A 88 11.08 -5.96 -6.89
C ARG A 88 11.13 -5.82 -5.39
N PHE A 89 9.97 -5.92 -4.75
CA PHE A 89 9.92 -5.84 -3.30
C PHE A 89 10.73 -6.97 -2.68
N LEU A 90 10.63 -8.15 -3.26
CA LEU A 90 11.26 -9.35 -2.70
C LEU A 90 12.75 -9.48 -3.05
N THR A 91 13.23 -8.67 -3.97
CA THR A 91 14.64 -8.66 -4.32
C THR A 91 15.47 -8.02 -3.24
#